data_e39833e968eab11136669536895d55d5
#
_entry.id   e39833e968eab11136669536895d55d5
#
_cell.length_a   1.000
_cell.length_b   1.000
_cell.length_c   1.000
_cell.angle_alpha   90.00
_cell.angle_beta   90.00
_cell.angle_gamma   90.00
#
_symmetry.space_group_name_H-M   'P 1'
#
loop_
_entity.id
_entity.type
_entity.pdbx_description
1 polymer ?
#
loop_
_entity_poly.entity_id
_entity_poly.type
_entity_poly.pdbx_seq_one_letter_code
_entity_poly.pdbx_strand_id
1 'polypeptide(L)'
;MAKKLRKRERKFRFKRPQWHIYLLLLPMVLLSVLPILYIVSTAFKPTGELFAYPPKFFTLRPTLDNFRKLFEASEDTVFPLSMYLFNSIVSTVAVVLIGMIISLVAAYALSKKRFRGRKLIFKMNTLSMMFVATAVSIPRYLIIKEVGLIDSFWANIIPMLAMPVGVFLLKQFVDQLPDEVIEAARIDGANDYQIVWKIVTPLVKPALATVAILLFQNAWNGMEASKMFINTESLKTFAFYMNTLSNSGNGVAGVGISAAASLLMFLPNVVLFILMQSKVMNTMAHSGMK
;
A
#
# COMPACT_ATOMS: atom_id res chain seq x y z
N MET A 1 -36.69 35.27 -32.63
CA MET A 1 -36.80 35.46 -31.18
C MET A 1 -35.78 34.54 -30.48
N ALA A 2 -34.60 35.03 -30.13
CA ALA A 2 -33.49 34.25 -29.57
C ALA A 2 -33.57 34.28 -28.05
N LYS A 3 -33.83 33.13 -27.43
CA LYS A 3 -33.86 32.93 -25.97
C LYS A 3 -32.44 32.85 -25.46
N LYS A 4 -31.91 33.90 -24.84
CA LYS A 4 -30.64 33.97 -24.14
C LYS A 4 -30.59 32.92 -23.02
N LEU A 5 -29.83 31.87 -23.24
CA LEU A 5 -29.44 30.94 -22.17
C LEU A 5 -28.46 31.67 -21.24
N ARG A 6 -28.95 32.10 -20.09
CA ARG A 6 -28.15 32.64 -18.98
C ARG A 6 -27.22 31.52 -18.46
N LYS A 7 -25.95 31.61 -18.81
CA LYS A 7 -24.85 30.88 -18.16
C LYS A 7 -24.85 31.27 -16.68
N ARG A 8 -25.33 30.36 -15.83
CA ARG A 8 -25.28 30.51 -14.38
C ARG A 8 -23.82 30.28 -13.96
N GLU A 9 -23.04 31.38 -13.92
CA GLU A 9 -21.72 31.39 -13.29
C GLU A 9 -21.90 30.95 -11.82
N ARG A 10 -21.40 29.74 -11.49
CA ARG A 10 -21.21 29.34 -10.10
C ARG A 10 -20.15 30.29 -9.53
N LYS A 11 -20.58 31.41 -8.94
CA LYS A 11 -19.74 32.19 -8.06
C LYS A 11 -19.21 31.27 -6.98
N PHE A 12 -17.90 30.98 -7.02
CA PHE A 12 -17.20 30.40 -5.90
C PHE A 12 -17.43 31.32 -4.70
N ARG A 13 -18.38 30.98 -3.85
CA ARG A 13 -18.54 31.60 -2.54
C ARG A 13 -17.29 31.19 -1.78
N PHE A 14 -16.33 32.09 -1.63
CA PHE A 14 -15.27 31.97 -0.64
C PHE A 14 -15.97 31.74 0.71
N LYS A 15 -15.99 30.49 1.16
CA LYS A 15 -16.43 30.15 2.51
C LYS A 15 -15.55 30.98 3.47
N ARG A 16 -16.17 31.54 4.51
CA ARG A 16 -15.48 32.27 5.59
C ARG A 16 -14.16 31.58 5.90
N PRO A 17 -13.07 32.34 6.06
CA PRO A 17 -11.75 31.73 6.28
C PRO A 17 -11.83 30.82 7.50
N GLN A 18 -11.67 29.52 7.28
CA GLN A 18 -11.71 28.50 8.34
C GLN A 18 -10.34 28.45 9.06
N TRP A 19 -9.75 29.65 9.30
CA TRP A 19 -8.42 29.77 9.89
C TRP A 19 -8.30 29.09 11.25
N HIS A 20 -9.38 29.05 12.02
CA HIS A 20 -9.42 28.33 13.30
C HIS A 20 -9.17 26.84 13.14
N ILE A 21 -9.71 26.22 12.07
CA ILE A 21 -9.48 24.80 11.76
C ILE A 21 -8.02 24.57 11.37
N TYR A 22 -7.44 25.48 10.56
CA TYR A 22 -6.02 25.37 10.20
C TYR A 22 -5.11 25.57 11.42
N LEU A 23 -5.45 26.46 12.34
CA LEU A 23 -4.69 26.68 13.56
C LEU A 23 -4.76 25.48 14.50
N LEU A 24 -5.89 24.77 14.55
CA LEU A 24 -6.04 23.54 15.31
C LEU A 24 -5.32 22.35 14.63
N LEU A 25 -5.31 22.29 13.32
CA LEU A 25 -4.65 21.21 12.56
C LEU A 25 -3.13 21.38 12.49
N LEU A 26 -2.61 22.62 12.56
CA LEU A 26 -1.19 22.93 12.42
C LEU A 26 -0.31 22.14 13.40
N PRO A 27 -0.61 22.08 14.73
CA PRO A 27 0.20 21.29 15.67
C PRO A 27 0.22 19.81 15.31
N MET A 28 -0.92 19.24 14.87
CA MET A 28 -1.01 17.83 14.49
C MET A 28 -0.17 17.55 13.24
N VAL A 29 -0.21 18.44 12.25
CA VAL A 29 0.61 18.34 11.04
C VAL A 29 2.09 18.44 11.37
N LEU A 30 2.49 19.43 12.20
CA LEU A 30 3.87 19.58 12.64
C LEU A 30 4.36 18.33 13.37
N LEU A 31 3.58 17.82 14.31
CA LEU A 31 3.92 16.61 15.06
C LEU A 31 4.08 15.38 14.17
N SER A 32 3.29 15.27 13.09
CA SER A 32 3.38 14.17 12.12
C SER A 32 4.55 14.32 11.14
N VAL A 33 4.91 15.55 10.79
CA VAL A 33 5.98 15.83 9.80
C VAL A 33 7.37 15.83 10.46
N LEU A 34 7.50 16.24 11.73
CA LEU A 34 8.78 16.31 12.43
C LEU A 34 9.58 15.00 12.40
N PRO A 35 9.02 13.80 12.70
CA PRO A 35 9.76 12.56 12.62
C PRO A 35 10.28 12.26 11.20
N ILE A 36 9.49 12.59 10.18
CA ILE A 36 9.89 12.38 8.77
C ILE A 36 11.07 13.28 8.43
N LEU A 37 11.00 14.57 8.79
CA LEU A 37 12.10 15.52 8.60
C LEU A 37 13.36 15.09 9.35
N TYR A 38 13.19 14.55 10.56
CA TYR A 38 14.32 14.03 11.34
C TYR A 38 14.99 12.83 10.67
N ILE A 39 14.21 11.86 10.14
CA ILE A 39 14.74 10.70 9.41
C ILE A 39 15.46 11.17 8.14
N VAL A 40 14.84 12.07 7.37
CA VAL A 40 15.47 12.65 6.16
C VAL A 40 16.77 13.35 6.52
N SER A 41 16.77 14.24 7.52
CA SER A 41 17.97 14.95 7.96
C SER A 41 19.05 13.96 8.42
N THR A 42 18.69 12.96 9.21
CA THR A 42 19.62 11.96 9.77
C THR A 42 20.22 11.08 8.68
N ALA A 43 19.46 10.73 7.63
CA ALA A 43 19.97 9.97 6.47
C ALA A 43 21.11 10.67 5.75
N PHE A 44 21.12 12.00 5.73
CA PHE A 44 22.15 12.82 5.10
C PHE A 44 23.20 13.37 6.05
N LYS A 45 23.15 13.08 7.38
CA LYS A 45 24.15 13.53 8.33
C LYS A 45 25.49 12.82 8.16
N PRO A 46 26.62 13.55 8.15
CA PRO A 46 27.92 12.92 8.26
C PRO A 46 28.11 12.28 9.63
N THR A 47 28.93 11.24 9.72
CA THR A 47 29.18 10.47 10.95
C THR A 47 29.56 11.37 12.13
N GLY A 48 30.37 12.42 11.90
CA GLY A 48 30.77 13.36 12.93
C GLY A 48 29.61 14.17 13.55
N GLU A 49 28.54 14.47 12.77
CA GLU A 49 27.34 15.15 13.30
C GLU A 49 26.39 14.19 14.03
N LEU A 50 26.44 12.89 13.73
CA LEU A 50 25.65 11.89 14.45
C LEU A 50 26.11 11.71 15.90
N PHE A 51 27.43 11.87 16.14
CA PHE A 51 28.03 11.80 17.50
C PHE A 51 28.06 13.15 18.21
N ALA A 52 27.66 14.25 17.57
CA ALA A 52 27.73 15.58 18.18
C ALA A 52 26.74 15.74 19.35
N TYR A 53 27.22 16.33 20.43
CA TYR A 53 26.37 16.71 21.56
C TYR A 53 26.40 18.24 21.72
N PRO A 54 25.23 18.92 21.83
CA PRO A 54 23.87 18.40 21.74
C PRO A 54 23.50 17.94 20.29
N PRO A 55 22.60 16.96 20.16
CA PRO A 55 22.22 16.44 18.84
C PRO A 55 21.51 17.53 18.02
N LYS A 56 22.04 17.79 16.84
CA LYS A 56 21.43 18.77 15.90
C LYS A 56 20.25 18.14 15.17
N PHE A 57 19.15 18.87 15.04
CA PHE A 57 17.99 18.38 14.29
C PHE A 57 18.29 18.33 12.77
N PHE A 58 18.82 19.43 12.23
CA PHE A 58 19.19 19.52 10.81
C PHE A 58 20.70 19.37 10.62
N THR A 59 21.11 18.74 9.51
CA THR A 59 22.50 18.70 9.09
C THR A 59 22.91 20.03 8.41
N LEU A 60 24.13 20.47 8.68
CA LEU A 60 24.72 21.64 8.03
C LEU A 60 25.57 21.25 6.81
N ARG A 61 26.00 19.99 6.73
CA ARG A 61 26.85 19.46 5.67
C ARG A 61 26.27 18.12 5.16
N PRO A 62 25.21 18.15 4.34
CA PRO A 62 24.59 16.92 3.87
C PRO A 62 25.59 16.09 3.04
N THR A 63 25.67 14.80 3.35
CA THR A 63 26.50 13.81 2.65
C THR A 63 25.68 12.61 2.24
N LEU A 64 26.18 11.82 1.29
CA LEU A 64 25.60 10.53 0.89
C LEU A 64 26.32 9.34 1.55
N ASP A 65 27.19 9.60 2.54
CA ASP A 65 28.00 8.58 3.19
C ASP A 65 27.18 7.46 3.83
N ASN A 66 26.02 7.78 4.42
CA ASN A 66 25.17 6.76 5.03
C ASN A 66 24.55 5.83 3.99
N PHE A 67 24.21 6.35 2.81
CA PHE A 67 23.74 5.52 1.69
C PHE A 67 24.87 4.67 1.14
N ARG A 68 26.05 5.23 0.96
CA ARG A 68 27.22 4.49 0.52
C ARG A 68 27.56 3.35 1.49
N LYS A 69 27.63 3.65 2.79
CA LYS A 69 27.84 2.63 3.84
C LYS A 69 26.72 1.57 3.88
N LEU A 70 25.47 1.95 3.59
CA LEU A 70 24.38 1.00 3.47
C LEU A 70 24.60 0.00 2.34
N PHE A 71 25.09 0.46 1.19
CA PHE A 71 25.43 -0.41 0.06
C PHE A 71 26.70 -1.23 0.33
N GLU A 72 27.74 -0.64 0.91
CA GLU A 72 28.99 -1.32 1.29
C GLU A 72 28.73 -2.39 2.36
N ALA A 73 27.94 -2.10 3.40
CA ALA A 73 27.55 -3.09 4.42
C ALA A 73 26.77 -4.28 3.84
N SER A 74 26.17 -4.13 2.67
CA SER A 74 25.54 -5.24 1.95
C SER A 74 26.51 -6.06 1.11
N GLU A 75 27.65 -5.47 0.71
CA GLU A 75 28.71 -6.20 -0.02
C GLU A 75 29.46 -7.16 0.88
N ASP A 76 29.57 -6.86 2.19
CA ASP A 76 30.13 -7.74 3.21
C ASP A 76 29.18 -8.88 3.60
N THR A 77 27.93 -8.84 3.17
CA THR A 77 26.96 -9.93 3.36
C THR A 77 27.01 -10.89 2.17
N VAL A 78 26.56 -12.13 2.39
CA VAL A 78 26.54 -13.18 1.35
C VAL A 78 25.71 -12.78 0.12
N PHE A 79 24.76 -11.83 0.28
CA PHE A 79 23.87 -11.39 -0.78
C PHE A 79 23.81 -9.86 -0.87
N PRO A 80 23.93 -9.28 -2.10
CA PRO A 80 23.90 -7.83 -2.29
C PRO A 80 22.50 -7.25 -2.05
N LEU A 81 22.44 -5.99 -1.63
CA LEU A 81 21.22 -5.23 -1.39
C LEU A 81 20.25 -5.22 -2.60
N SER A 82 20.83 -5.22 -3.81
CA SER A 82 20.07 -5.28 -5.06
C SER A 82 19.14 -6.50 -5.16
N MET A 83 19.55 -7.63 -4.59
CA MET A 83 18.73 -8.85 -4.56
C MET A 83 17.48 -8.70 -3.70
N TYR A 84 17.63 -8.13 -2.50
CA TYR A 84 16.48 -7.86 -1.61
C TYR A 84 15.52 -6.84 -2.25
N LEU A 85 16.07 -5.80 -2.91
CA LEU A 85 15.26 -4.81 -3.65
C LEU A 85 14.52 -5.48 -4.81
N PHE A 86 15.20 -6.31 -5.59
CA PHE A 86 14.58 -7.04 -6.69
C PHE A 86 13.44 -7.93 -6.20
N ASN A 87 13.66 -8.71 -5.13
CA ASN A 87 12.64 -9.55 -4.52
C ASN A 87 11.42 -8.73 -4.09
N SER A 88 11.65 -7.57 -3.43
CA SER A 88 10.56 -6.69 -3.01
C SER A 88 9.79 -6.09 -4.17
N ILE A 89 10.47 -5.65 -5.23
CA ILE A 89 9.82 -5.08 -6.41
C ILE A 89 8.97 -6.15 -7.10
N VAL A 90 9.56 -7.32 -7.39
CA VAL A 90 8.86 -8.41 -8.10
C VAL A 90 7.67 -8.92 -7.29
N SER A 91 7.85 -9.18 -6.00
CA SER A 91 6.76 -9.65 -5.13
C SER A 91 5.65 -8.60 -5.00
N THR A 92 6.00 -7.32 -4.80
CA THR A 92 5.02 -6.24 -4.68
C THR A 92 4.22 -6.06 -5.97
N VAL A 93 4.88 -6.01 -7.13
CA VAL A 93 4.21 -5.89 -8.43
C VAL A 93 3.28 -7.08 -8.66
N ALA A 94 3.74 -8.30 -8.38
CA ALA A 94 2.92 -9.52 -8.51
C ALA A 94 1.70 -9.48 -7.57
N VAL A 95 1.88 -9.12 -6.30
CA VAL A 95 0.78 -9.01 -5.32
C VAL A 95 -0.23 -7.96 -5.75
N VAL A 96 0.22 -6.78 -6.20
CA VAL A 96 -0.69 -5.71 -6.64
C VAL A 96 -1.48 -6.14 -7.87
N LEU A 97 -0.83 -6.65 -8.91
CA LEU A 97 -1.52 -7.02 -10.14
C LEU A 97 -2.48 -8.20 -9.92
N ILE A 98 -2.00 -9.30 -9.35
CA ILE A 98 -2.79 -10.50 -9.14
C ILE A 98 -3.88 -10.26 -8.09
N GLY A 99 -3.55 -9.59 -6.99
CA GLY A 99 -4.48 -9.26 -5.91
C GLY A 99 -5.62 -8.34 -6.37
N MET A 100 -5.34 -7.34 -7.23
CA MET A 100 -6.38 -6.51 -7.84
C MET A 100 -7.32 -7.33 -8.71
N ILE A 101 -6.78 -8.22 -9.56
CA ILE A 101 -7.58 -9.09 -10.43
C ILE A 101 -8.49 -9.98 -9.59
N ILE A 102 -7.93 -10.68 -8.60
CA ILE A 102 -8.69 -11.56 -7.71
C ILE A 102 -9.78 -10.78 -6.98
N SER A 103 -9.43 -9.63 -6.39
CA SER A 103 -10.38 -8.80 -5.63
C SER A 103 -11.51 -8.27 -6.51
N LEU A 104 -11.21 -7.84 -7.75
CA LEU A 104 -12.21 -7.33 -8.69
C LEU A 104 -13.16 -8.43 -9.18
N VAL A 105 -12.62 -9.57 -9.60
CA VAL A 105 -13.43 -10.71 -10.08
C VAL A 105 -14.30 -11.26 -8.96
N ALA A 106 -13.75 -11.41 -7.74
CA ALA A 106 -14.50 -11.83 -6.57
C ALA A 106 -15.61 -10.83 -6.22
N ALA A 107 -15.31 -9.53 -6.23
CA ALA A 107 -16.28 -8.47 -5.97
C ALA A 107 -17.42 -8.48 -7.00
N TYR A 108 -17.11 -8.62 -8.29
CA TYR A 108 -18.11 -8.74 -9.35
C TYR A 108 -19.00 -9.98 -9.15
N ALA A 109 -18.40 -11.14 -8.91
CA ALA A 109 -19.14 -12.38 -8.70
C ALA A 109 -20.04 -12.28 -7.46
N LEU A 110 -19.53 -11.73 -6.35
CA LEU A 110 -20.28 -11.52 -5.12
C LEU A 110 -21.32 -10.39 -5.20
N SER A 111 -21.26 -9.51 -6.19
CA SER A 111 -22.20 -8.41 -6.39
C SER A 111 -23.30 -8.74 -7.42
N LYS A 112 -22.89 -9.18 -8.60
CA LYS A 112 -23.78 -9.26 -9.78
C LYS A 112 -24.18 -10.67 -10.18
N LYS A 113 -23.55 -11.71 -9.63
CA LYS A 113 -23.91 -13.09 -9.92
C LYS A 113 -24.82 -13.70 -8.85
N ARG A 114 -25.78 -14.51 -9.27
CA ARG A 114 -26.67 -15.26 -8.39
C ARG A 114 -26.21 -16.72 -8.31
N PHE A 115 -25.68 -17.12 -7.14
CA PHE A 115 -25.28 -18.50 -6.89
C PHE A 115 -25.52 -18.89 -5.43
N ARG A 116 -25.63 -20.19 -5.15
CA ARG A 116 -25.80 -20.73 -3.79
C ARG A 116 -24.53 -20.44 -2.98
N GLY A 117 -24.71 -19.97 -1.73
CA GLY A 117 -23.58 -19.66 -0.83
C GLY A 117 -23.00 -18.24 -0.96
N ARG A 118 -23.43 -17.40 -1.93
CA ARG A 118 -22.97 -16.02 -2.11
C ARG A 118 -22.93 -15.22 -0.79
N LYS A 119 -24.04 -15.25 -0.05
CA LYS A 119 -24.16 -14.53 1.24
C LYS A 119 -23.19 -15.07 2.29
N LEU A 120 -23.01 -16.40 2.32
CA LEU A 120 -22.11 -17.06 3.27
C LEU A 120 -20.64 -16.69 2.96
N ILE A 121 -20.22 -16.77 1.71
CA ILE A 121 -18.85 -16.42 1.29
C ILE A 121 -18.55 -14.96 1.63
N PHE A 122 -19.48 -14.04 1.34
CA PHE A 122 -19.29 -12.63 1.71
C PHE A 122 -19.23 -12.41 3.22
N LYS A 123 -20.08 -13.13 3.99
CA LYS A 123 -20.04 -13.09 5.46
C LYS A 123 -18.69 -13.60 5.98
N MET A 124 -18.16 -14.70 5.44
CA MET A 124 -16.84 -15.22 5.80
C MET A 124 -15.73 -14.21 5.47
N ASN A 125 -15.79 -13.58 4.29
CA ASN A 125 -14.85 -12.53 3.92
C ASN A 125 -14.92 -11.35 4.92
N THR A 126 -16.09 -10.94 5.34
CA THR A 126 -16.25 -9.85 6.31
C THR A 126 -15.75 -10.26 7.71
N LEU A 127 -16.05 -11.49 8.14
CA LEU A 127 -15.56 -12.03 9.41
C LEU A 127 -14.02 -12.12 9.42
N SER A 128 -13.40 -12.50 8.30
CA SER A 128 -11.94 -12.61 8.24
C SER A 128 -11.21 -11.27 8.47
N MET A 129 -11.86 -10.13 8.21
CA MET A 129 -11.32 -8.80 8.51
C MET A 129 -11.26 -8.50 10.02
N MET A 130 -11.97 -9.26 10.85
CA MET A 130 -12.00 -9.07 12.31
C MET A 130 -10.84 -9.81 13.00
N PHE A 131 -10.17 -10.72 12.31
CA PHE A 131 -9.04 -11.45 12.89
C PHE A 131 -7.77 -10.59 12.90
N VAL A 132 -7.09 -10.59 14.04
CA VAL A 132 -5.78 -9.98 14.19
C VAL A 132 -4.72 -10.86 13.55
N ALA A 133 -3.84 -10.30 12.74
CA ALA A 133 -2.81 -11.05 12.00
C ALA A 133 -1.95 -11.95 12.91
N THR A 134 -1.59 -11.45 14.10
CA THR A 134 -0.80 -12.20 15.08
C THR A 134 -1.53 -13.44 15.60
N ALA A 135 -2.85 -13.37 15.79
CA ALA A 135 -3.64 -14.50 16.30
C ALA A 135 -3.75 -15.65 15.28
N VAL A 136 -3.67 -15.34 13.99
CA VAL A 136 -3.75 -16.33 12.90
C VAL A 136 -2.39 -16.74 12.34
N SER A 137 -1.28 -16.25 12.90
CA SER A 137 0.08 -16.51 12.39
C SER A 137 0.44 -17.99 12.41
N ILE A 138 0.15 -18.70 13.52
CA ILE A 138 0.42 -20.13 13.65
C ILE A 138 -0.41 -20.98 12.68
N PRO A 139 -1.75 -20.86 12.62
CA PRO A 139 -2.55 -21.54 11.61
C PRO A 139 -2.11 -21.26 10.18
N ARG A 140 -1.76 -20.00 9.87
CA ARG A 140 -1.22 -19.62 8.56
C ARG A 140 0.07 -20.33 8.23
N TYR A 141 1.02 -20.40 9.19
CA TYR A 141 2.27 -21.12 9.01
C TYR A 141 2.02 -22.60 8.69
N LEU A 142 1.12 -23.26 9.43
CA LEU A 142 0.81 -24.67 9.22
C LEU A 142 0.23 -24.91 7.81
N ILE A 143 -0.68 -24.07 7.35
CA ILE A 143 -1.26 -24.18 5.99
C ILE A 143 -0.17 -23.98 4.92
N ILE A 144 0.69 -22.96 5.07
CA ILE A 144 1.78 -22.68 4.13
C ILE A 144 2.77 -23.84 4.07
N LYS A 145 3.03 -24.48 5.22
CA LYS A 145 3.87 -25.69 5.32
C LYS A 145 3.24 -26.87 4.60
N GLU A 146 1.96 -27.15 4.83
CA GLU A 146 1.21 -28.26 4.19
C GLU A 146 1.16 -28.10 2.66
N VAL A 147 1.02 -26.88 2.17
CA VAL A 147 1.00 -26.58 0.73
C VAL A 147 2.40 -26.60 0.10
N GLY A 148 3.47 -26.80 0.91
CA GLY A 148 4.84 -26.87 0.41
C GLY A 148 5.44 -25.53 -0.02
N LEU A 149 4.95 -24.41 0.50
CA LEU A 149 5.42 -23.07 0.14
C LEU A 149 6.53 -22.54 1.06
N ILE A 150 6.91 -23.30 2.11
CA ILE A 150 8.03 -22.92 2.99
C ILE A 150 9.32 -22.86 2.16
N ASP A 151 10.09 -21.80 2.42
CA ASP A 151 11.36 -21.51 1.76
C ASP A 151 11.27 -21.37 0.25
N SER A 152 10.15 -20.84 -0.22
CA SER A 152 9.88 -20.53 -1.63
C SER A 152 9.67 -19.03 -1.83
N PHE A 153 10.09 -18.49 -2.98
CA PHE A 153 9.80 -17.09 -3.36
C PHE A 153 8.29 -16.79 -3.36
N TRP A 154 7.45 -17.79 -3.71
CA TRP A 154 6.00 -17.68 -3.72
C TRP A 154 5.38 -17.44 -2.34
N ALA A 155 6.10 -17.75 -1.25
CA ALA A 155 5.67 -17.42 0.10
C ALA A 155 5.56 -15.90 0.34
N ASN A 156 6.30 -15.06 -0.42
CA ASN A 156 6.16 -13.60 -0.38
C ASN A 156 4.90 -13.11 -1.11
N ILE A 157 4.28 -13.92 -1.97
CA ILE A 157 3.21 -13.49 -2.88
C ILE A 157 1.87 -14.12 -2.46
N ILE A 158 1.79 -15.45 -2.45
CA ILE A 158 0.52 -16.19 -2.33
C ILE A 158 -0.28 -15.83 -1.08
N PRO A 159 0.31 -15.76 0.13
CA PRO A 159 -0.43 -15.42 1.34
C PRO A 159 -1.02 -14.00 1.32
N MET A 160 -0.40 -13.08 0.56
CA MET A 160 -0.84 -11.69 0.46
C MET A 160 -1.94 -11.45 -0.57
N LEU A 161 -2.20 -12.44 -1.47
CA LEU A 161 -3.28 -12.34 -2.46
C LEU A 161 -4.67 -12.38 -1.81
N ALA A 162 -4.80 -13.03 -0.66
CA ALA A 162 -6.03 -13.05 0.13
C ALA A 162 -6.20 -11.72 0.86
N MET A 163 -6.85 -10.75 0.22
CA MET A 163 -7.10 -9.42 0.77
C MET A 163 -8.60 -9.16 0.98
N PRO A 164 -9.18 -9.55 2.13
CA PRO A 164 -10.61 -9.40 2.41
C PRO A 164 -11.11 -7.95 2.29
N VAL A 165 -10.31 -6.98 2.74
CA VAL A 165 -10.64 -5.54 2.65
C VAL A 165 -10.78 -5.09 1.20
N GLY A 166 -9.92 -5.59 0.30
CA GLY A 166 -9.98 -5.29 -1.13
C GLY A 166 -11.27 -5.79 -1.78
N VAL A 167 -11.64 -7.04 -1.49
CA VAL A 167 -12.90 -7.63 -1.97
C VAL A 167 -14.10 -6.89 -1.42
N PHE A 168 -14.10 -6.57 -0.12
CA PHE A 168 -15.18 -5.82 0.52
C PHE A 168 -15.36 -4.44 -0.12
N LEU A 169 -14.29 -3.66 -0.25
CA LEU A 169 -14.33 -2.31 -0.81
C LEU A 169 -14.83 -2.33 -2.26
N LEU A 170 -14.24 -3.17 -3.11
CA LEU A 170 -14.65 -3.27 -4.51
C LEU A 170 -16.10 -3.73 -4.65
N LYS A 171 -16.55 -4.67 -3.81
CA LYS A 171 -17.94 -5.10 -3.81
C LYS A 171 -18.90 -3.96 -3.51
N GLN A 172 -18.59 -3.09 -2.53
CA GLN A 172 -19.43 -1.93 -2.22
C GLN A 172 -19.56 -0.97 -3.43
N PHE A 173 -18.50 -0.80 -4.22
CA PHE A 173 -18.56 0.01 -5.43
C PHE A 173 -19.30 -0.68 -6.57
N VAL A 174 -19.09 -1.99 -6.75
CA VAL A 174 -19.80 -2.77 -7.77
C VAL A 174 -21.30 -2.89 -7.45
N ASP A 175 -21.70 -2.95 -6.17
CA ASP A 175 -23.11 -2.95 -5.75
C ASP A 175 -23.85 -1.66 -6.15
N GLN A 176 -23.14 -0.53 -6.25
CA GLN A 176 -23.71 0.76 -6.65
C GLN A 176 -23.93 0.90 -8.17
N LEU A 177 -23.37 0.01 -8.95
CA LEU A 177 -23.57 0.04 -10.42
C LEU A 177 -25.00 -0.45 -10.74
N PRO A 178 -25.75 0.30 -11.57
CA PRO A 178 -27.07 -0.14 -12.03
C PRO A 178 -27.02 -1.48 -12.74
N ASP A 179 -27.95 -2.36 -12.44
CA ASP A 179 -28.01 -3.70 -13.08
C ASP A 179 -28.37 -3.58 -14.58
N GLU A 180 -29.09 -2.53 -14.95
CA GLU A 180 -29.48 -2.23 -16.34
C GLU A 180 -28.25 -2.08 -17.27
N VAL A 181 -27.15 -1.52 -16.77
CA VAL A 181 -25.90 -1.39 -17.57
C VAL A 181 -25.31 -2.76 -17.90
N ILE A 182 -25.40 -3.70 -16.95
CA ILE A 182 -24.87 -5.05 -17.14
C ILE A 182 -25.82 -5.89 -18.01
N GLU A 183 -27.15 -5.70 -17.84
CA GLU A 183 -28.15 -6.39 -18.66
C GLU A 183 -28.09 -5.91 -20.11
N ALA A 184 -27.98 -4.62 -20.36
CA ALA A 184 -27.80 -4.06 -21.70
C ALA A 184 -26.57 -4.68 -22.40
N ALA A 185 -25.44 -4.75 -21.70
CA ALA A 185 -24.23 -5.36 -22.25
C ALA A 185 -24.41 -6.84 -22.59
N ARG A 186 -25.20 -7.59 -21.81
CA ARG A 186 -25.51 -8.99 -22.11
C ARG A 186 -26.42 -9.12 -23.34
N ILE A 187 -27.36 -8.22 -23.50
CA ILE A 187 -28.22 -8.16 -24.71
C ILE A 187 -27.36 -7.89 -25.95
N ASP A 188 -26.34 -7.03 -25.82
CA ASP A 188 -25.35 -6.74 -26.86
C ASP A 188 -24.35 -7.91 -27.09
N GLY A 189 -24.52 -9.05 -26.41
CA GLY A 189 -23.70 -10.25 -26.58
C GLY A 189 -22.38 -10.26 -25.80
N ALA A 190 -22.18 -9.33 -24.86
CA ALA A 190 -20.95 -9.31 -24.06
C ALA A 190 -20.92 -10.48 -23.05
N ASN A 191 -19.82 -11.23 -23.04
CA ASN A 191 -19.56 -12.25 -22.03
C ASN A 191 -19.11 -11.60 -20.70
N ASP A 192 -19.09 -12.38 -19.62
CA ASP A 192 -18.74 -11.90 -18.27
C ASP A 192 -17.33 -11.30 -18.20
N TYR A 193 -16.37 -11.86 -18.92
CA TYR A 193 -15.01 -11.31 -18.99
C TYR A 193 -15.03 -9.90 -19.62
N GLN A 194 -15.75 -9.72 -20.73
CA GLN A 194 -15.90 -8.41 -21.36
C GLN A 194 -16.61 -7.41 -20.44
N ILE A 195 -17.66 -7.86 -19.73
CA ILE A 195 -18.37 -7.01 -18.76
C ILE A 195 -17.44 -6.56 -17.65
N VAL A 196 -16.66 -7.46 -17.03
CA VAL A 196 -15.71 -7.11 -15.96
C VAL A 196 -14.68 -6.10 -16.45
N TRP A 197 -14.02 -6.38 -17.59
CA TRP A 197 -12.87 -5.56 -18.01
C TRP A 197 -13.27 -4.30 -18.77
N LYS A 198 -14.30 -4.33 -19.59
CA LYS A 198 -14.69 -3.19 -20.44
C LYS A 198 -15.72 -2.28 -19.80
N ILE A 199 -16.53 -2.78 -18.84
CA ILE A 199 -17.63 -2.03 -18.23
C ILE A 199 -17.37 -1.77 -16.75
N VAL A 200 -17.23 -2.82 -15.95
CA VAL A 200 -17.09 -2.68 -14.48
C VAL A 200 -15.77 -1.99 -14.12
N THR A 201 -14.64 -2.45 -14.65
CA THR A 201 -13.31 -1.91 -14.36
C THR A 201 -13.21 -0.38 -14.53
N PRO A 202 -13.64 0.19 -15.67
CA PRO A 202 -13.61 1.65 -15.84
C PRO A 202 -14.50 2.41 -14.84
N LEU A 203 -15.65 1.85 -14.48
CA LEU A 203 -16.59 2.48 -13.55
C LEU A 203 -16.11 2.45 -12.10
N VAL A 204 -15.37 1.41 -11.70
CA VAL A 204 -14.82 1.28 -10.33
C VAL A 204 -13.35 1.69 -10.20
N LYS A 205 -12.78 2.37 -11.20
CA LYS A 205 -11.38 2.86 -11.19
C LYS A 205 -10.95 3.55 -9.89
N PRO A 206 -11.76 4.42 -9.26
CA PRO A 206 -11.36 5.04 -8.00
C PRO A 206 -11.17 4.03 -6.88
N ALA A 207 -12.06 3.04 -6.76
CA ALA A 207 -11.96 1.97 -5.76
C ALA A 207 -10.77 1.04 -6.04
N LEU A 208 -10.51 0.71 -7.33
CA LEU A 208 -9.33 -0.05 -7.73
C LEU A 208 -8.03 0.65 -7.34
N ALA A 209 -7.96 1.97 -7.50
CA ALA A 209 -6.81 2.75 -7.07
C ALA A 209 -6.57 2.63 -5.56
N THR A 210 -7.62 2.67 -4.76
CA THR A 210 -7.53 2.50 -3.30
C THR A 210 -7.05 1.10 -2.94
N VAL A 211 -7.61 0.06 -3.57
CA VAL A 211 -7.18 -1.33 -3.35
C VAL A 211 -5.73 -1.54 -3.78
N ALA A 212 -5.30 -0.94 -4.90
CA ALA A 212 -3.91 -1.00 -5.34
C ALA A 212 -2.94 -0.41 -4.32
N ILE A 213 -3.28 0.73 -3.70
CA ILE A 213 -2.46 1.33 -2.63
C ILE A 213 -2.38 0.41 -1.42
N LEU A 214 -3.50 -0.16 -0.99
CA LEU A 214 -3.53 -1.06 0.15
C LEU A 214 -2.70 -2.34 -0.09
N LEU A 215 -2.81 -2.93 -1.28
CA LEU A 215 -2.01 -4.08 -1.70
C LEU A 215 -0.52 -3.75 -1.75
N PHE A 216 -0.18 -2.59 -2.33
CA PHE A 216 1.19 -2.11 -2.39
C PHE A 216 1.79 -1.91 -1.00
N GLN A 217 1.09 -1.20 -0.10
CA GLN A 217 1.57 -0.96 1.25
C GLN A 217 1.78 -2.26 2.04
N ASN A 218 0.85 -3.21 1.90
CA ASN A 218 0.97 -4.52 2.53
C ASN A 218 2.18 -5.32 2.00
N ALA A 219 2.38 -5.34 0.69
CA ALA A 219 3.46 -6.09 0.07
C ALA A 219 4.83 -5.43 0.26
N TRP A 220 4.92 -4.10 0.02
CA TRP A 220 6.17 -3.36 0.11
C TRP A 220 6.74 -3.30 1.53
N ASN A 221 5.87 -3.07 2.52
CA ASN A 221 6.29 -2.99 3.92
C ASN A 221 6.22 -4.35 4.65
N GLY A 222 5.71 -5.40 3.99
CA GLY A 222 5.53 -6.72 4.58
C GLY A 222 6.86 -7.45 4.81
N MET A 223 7.10 -7.85 6.05
CA MET A 223 8.27 -8.66 6.42
C MET A 223 7.89 -10.03 7.02
N GLU A 224 6.60 -10.27 7.23
CA GLU A 224 6.10 -11.51 7.88
C GLU A 224 6.51 -12.75 7.09
N ALA A 225 6.36 -12.73 5.77
CA ALA A 225 6.72 -13.86 4.91
C ALA A 225 8.21 -14.20 5.01
N SER A 226 9.08 -13.20 4.86
CA SER A 226 10.54 -13.36 4.98
C SER A 226 10.97 -13.79 6.38
N LYS A 227 10.22 -13.40 7.43
CA LYS A 227 10.54 -13.75 8.82
C LYS A 227 10.08 -15.14 9.21
N MET A 228 8.92 -15.60 8.72
CA MET A 228 8.27 -16.83 9.20
C MET A 228 8.34 -17.98 8.22
N PHE A 229 8.36 -17.71 6.91
CA PHE A 229 8.18 -18.74 5.88
C PHE A 229 9.43 -18.97 5.04
N ILE A 230 10.43 -18.06 5.10
CA ILE A 230 11.62 -18.11 4.24
C ILE A 230 12.87 -18.19 5.11
N ASN A 231 13.62 -19.29 4.96
CA ASN A 231 14.89 -19.51 5.63
C ASN A 231 16.05 -19.02 4.75
N THR A 232 15.99 -19.28 3.43
CA THR A 232 17.03 -18.92 2.48
C THR A 232 17.12 -17.40 2.31
N GLU A 233 18.29 -16.83 2.65
CA GLU A 233 18.49 -15.37 2.71
C GLU A 233 18.25 -14.69 1.34
N SER A 234 18.65 -15.36 0.24
CA SER A 234 18.49 -14.83 -1.12
C SER A 234 17.03 -14.62 -1.58
N LEU A 235 16.05 -15.18 -0.87
CA LEU A 235 14.62 -15.05 -1.19
C LEU A 235 13.90 -13.99 -0.36
N LYS A 236 14.60 -13.41 0.62
CA LYS A 236 14.01 -12.44 1.55
C LYS A 236 13.82 -11.07 0.91
N THR A 237 12.91 -10.28 1.49
CA THR A 237 12.53 -8.96 1.01
C THR A 237 13.37 -7.84 1.61
N PHE A 238 13.38 -6.70 0.96
CA PHE A 238 14.06 -5.49 1.41
C PHE A 238 13.53 -5.00 2.77
N ALA A 239 12.23 -5.10 3.02
CA ALA A 239 11.63 -4.75 4.31
C ALA A 239 12.21 -5.60 5.46
N PHE A 240 12.43 -6.90 5.23
CA PHE A 240 13.07 -7.77 6.21
C PHE A 240 14.53 -7.36 6.45
N TYR A 241 15.31 -7.13 5.39
CA TYR A 241 16.71 -6.71 5.51
C TYR A 241 16.84 -5.39 6.30
N MET A 242 15.99 -4.40 6.01
CA MET A 242 15.95 -3.14 6.73
C MET A 242 15.63 -3.31 8.22
N ASN A 243 14.69 -4.19 8.54
CA ASN A 243 14.35 -4.50 9.93
C ASN A 243 15.53 -5.17 10.66
N THR A 244 16.21 -6.10 10.01
CA THR A 244 17.39 -6.75 10.57
C THR A 244 18.51 -5.75 10.82
N LEU A 245 18.78 -4.87 9.86
CA LEU A 245 19.79 -3.83 9.99
C LEU A 245 19.50 -2.86 11.14
N SER A 246 18.23 -2.44 11.27
CA SER A 246 17.81 -1.55 12.36
C SER A 246 17.93 -2.19 13.74
N ASN A 247 17.79 -3.51 13.85
CA ASN A 247 17.89 -4.25 15.09
C ASN A 247 19.34 -4.71 15.43
N SER A 248 20.27 -4.60 14.48
CA SER A 248 21.66 -5.07 14.65
C SER A 248 22.50 -4.23 15.62
N GLY A 249 21.94 -3.18 16.22
CA GLY A 249 22.52 -2.44 17.36
C GLY A 249 23.90 -1.82 17.10
N ASN A 250 24.24 -1.50 15.86
CA ASN A 250 25.56 -0.97 15.44
C ASN A 250 25.81 0.46 15.91
N GLY A 251 25.55 0.76 17.20
CA GLY A 251 25.89 2.04 17.81
C GLY A 251 25.32 3.27 17.08
N VAL A 252 25.92 4.44 17.36
CA VAL A 252 25.46 5.71 16.74
C VAL A 252 25.69 5.75 15.22
N ALA A 253 26.70 5.07 14.71
CA ALA A 253 26.97 4.97 13.27
C ALA A 253 25.81 4.22 12.56
N GLY A 254 25.23 3.22 13.20
CA GLY A 254 24.06 2.48 12.68
C GLY A 254 22.81 3.34 12.53
N VAL A 255 22.65 4.41 13.33
CA VAL A 255 21.50 5.32 13.23
C VAL A 255 21.44 6.03 11.87
N GLY A 256 22.58 6.47 11.34
CA GLY A 256 22.64 7.11 10.00
C GLY A 256 22.29 6.13 8.88
N ILE A 257 22.82 4.91 8.94
CA ILE A 257 22.56 3.84 7.97
C ILE A 257 21.09 3.41 8.05
N SER A 258 20.54 3.23 9.24
CA SER A 258 19.11 2.90 9.45
C SER A 258 18.19 4.00 8.96
N ALA A 259 18.58 5.28 9.09
CA ALA A 259 17.81 6.40 8.58
C ALA A 259 17.83 6.43 7.03
N ALA A 260 18.99 6.17 6.41
CA ALA A 260 19.10 6.05 4.96
C ALA A 260 18.25 4.89 4.42
N ALA A 261 18.29 3.76 5.08
CA ALA A 261 17.47 2.59 4.79
C ALA A 261 15.97 2.88 4.91
N SER A 262 15.56 3.53 6.01
CA SER A 262 14.17 3.94 6.22
C SER A 262 13.68 4.92 5.15
N LEU A 263 14.54 5.83 4.69
CA LEU A 263 14.22 6.76 3.61
C LEU A 263 14.01 6.02 2.28
N LEU A 264 14.85 5.04 1.96
CA LEU A 264 14.66 4.19 0.77
C LEU A 264 13.34 3.40 0.83
N MET A 265 12.96 2.89 2.01
CA MET A 265 11.66 2.23 2.21
C MET A 265 10.49 3.19 2.07
N PHE A 266 10.67 4.45 2.49
CA PHE A 266 9.61 5.47 2.49
C PHE A 266 9.35 6.05 1.09
N LEU A 267 10.39 6.20 0.25
CA LEU A 267 10.28 6.85 -1.06
C LEU A 267 9.18 6.24 -1.96
N PRO A 268 9.11 4.91 -2.19
CA PRO A 268 8.06 4.34 -3.04
C PRO A 268 6.64 4.57 -2.50
N ASN A 269 6.47 4.59 -1.17
CA ASN A 269 5.19 4.89 -0.54
C ASN A 269 4.75 6.34 -0.83
N VAL A 270 5.67 7.30 -0.76
CA VAL A 270 5.41 8.73 -1.07
C VAL A 270 5.10 8.91 -2.55
N VAL A 271 5.90 8.31 -3.44
CA VAL A 271 5.68 8.38 -4.89
C VAL A 271 4.30 7.84 -5.24
N LEU A 272 3.95 6.67 -4.73
CA LEU A 272 2.64 6.08 -4.95
C LEU A 272 1.51 6.98 -4.44
N PHE A 273 1.66 7.53 -3.22
CA PHE A 273 0.67 8.43 -2.64
C PHE A 273 0.47 9.68 -3.50
N ILE A 274 1.55 10.35 -3.93
CA ILE A 274 1.47 11.54 -4.79
C ILE A 274 0.77 11.21 -6.11
N LEU A 275 1.07 10.08 -6.74
CA LEU A 275 0.46 9.66 -8.00
C LEU A 275 -1.03 9.32 -7.87
N MET A 276 -1.44 8.82 -6.71
CA MET A 276 -2.79 8.26 -6.52
C MET A 276 -3.71 9.11 -5.62
N GLN A 277 -3.19 10.14 -4.92
CA GLN A 277 -3.97 10.96 -3.97
C GLN A 277 -5.27 11.53 -4.56
N SER A 278 -5.24 12.00 -5.81
CA SER A 278 -6.43 12.57 -6.45
C SER A 278 -7.53 11.53 -6.67
N LYS A 279 -7.17 10.27 -6.96
CA LYS A 279 -8.12 9.17 -7.17
C LYS A 279 -8.72 8.69 -5.84
N VAL A 280 -7.91 8.64 -4.78
CA VAL A 280 -8.35 8.29 -3.43
C VAL A 280 -9.31 9.32 -2.85
N MET A 281 -9.00 10.61 -3.00
CA MET A 281 -9.87 11.71 -2.57
C MET A 281 -11.26 11.63 -3.21
N ASN A 282 -11.33 11.32 -4.51
CA ASN A 282 -12.61 11.14 -5.21
C ASN A 282 -13.40 9.93 -4.67
N THR A 283 -12.73 8.85 -4.26
CA THR A 283 -13.37 7.68 -3.68
C THR A 283 -14.05 8.01 -2.35
N MET A 284 -13.33 8.75 -1.47
CA MET A 284 -13.89 9.16 -0.17
C MET A 284 -15.03 10.15 -0.31
N ALA A 285 -14.97 11.08 -1.27
CA ALA A 285 -16.04 12.03 -1.52
C ALA A 285 -17.35 11.36 -1.96
N HIS A 286 -17.30 10.27 -2.71
CA HIS A 286 -18.48 9.52 -3.15
C HIS A 286 -19.02 8.58 -2.06
N SER A 287 -18.20 8.09 -1.15
CA SER A 287 -18.64 7.24 -0.04
C SER A 287 -19.29 8.02 1.11
N GLY A 288 -19.03 9.32 1.22
CA GLY A 288 -19.54 10.20 2.28
C GLY A 288 -20.82 10.99 1.93
N MET A 289 -21.31 10.89 0.69
CA MET A 289 -22.55 11.55 0.27
C MET A 289 -23.72 10.55 0.26
N LYS A 290 -24.23 10.23 1.42
CA LYS A 290 -25.59 9.71 1.64
C LYS A 290 -26.30 10.57 2.67
#